data_391ecd5b4a4434afff785e901615b367
#
_entry.id   391ecd5b4a4434afff785e901615b367
#
_cell.length_a   1.000
_cell.length_b   1.000
_cell.length_c   1.000
_cell.angle_alpha   90.00
_cell.angle_beta   90.00
_cell.angle_gamma   90.00
#
_symmetry.space_group_name_H-M   'P 1'
#
loop_
_entity.id
_entity.type
_entity.pdbx_description
1 polymer ?
#
loop_
_entity_poly.entity_id
_entity_poly.type
_entity_poly.pdbx_seq_one_letter_code
_entity_poly.pdbx_strand_id
1 'polypeptide(L)'
;MSLDEKYILYYFDVNARGCIIRALLSYVKANWENKVIEYNDFVQNYKHKKEFCEYGQLPILEYKGKYYSQSMAIILFLGKKYNLMGDNEDEEYEINNLLCSFEDIFPLIHDQNQEKKSAKYEKVRRYFKIYEEKYLKHVKENKGKKYYFANDKFTLADIYFGALIYSMLNSLKEIEMEKEFPELKKLLDFYKSDNALKEFYEKYYINSIF
;
A
#
# COMPACT_ATOMS: atom_id res chain seq x y z
N MET A 1 12.41 -5.23 21.40
CA MET A 1 12.34 -3.88 20.80
C MET A 1 11.93 -2.92 21.90
N SER A 2 12.66 -1.83 22.12
CA SER A 2 12.25 -0.85 23.12
C SER A 2 10.94 -0.21 22.67
N LEU A 3 9.95 -0.18 23.55
CA LEU A 3 8.61 0.38 23.33
C LEU A 3 8.61 1.92 23.13
N ASP A 4 9.79 2.55 23.14
CA ASP A 4 9.96 4.01 23.17
C ASP A 4 10.18 4.65 21.78
N GLU A 5 10.22 3.87 20.71
CA GLU A 5 10.49 4.44 19.37
C GLU A 5 9.18 4.82 18.67
N LYS A 6 8.79 6.08 18.79
CA LYS A 6 7.60 6.61 18.14
C LYS A 6 7.90 7.01 16.69
N TYR A 7 6.99 6.68 15.78
CA TYR A 7 6.93 7.19 14.42
C TYR A 7 5.89 8.31 14.31
N ILE A 8 6.14 9.31 13.48
CA ILE A 8 5.13 10.31 13.11
C ILE A 8 5.02 10.31 11.57
N LEU A 9 3.85 9.95 11.06
CA LEU A 9 3.56 10.03 9.64
C LEU A 9 2.87 11.35 9.31
N TYR A 10 3.50 12.16 8.50
CA TYR A 10 2.94 13.40 7.97
C TYR A 10 2.37 13.15 6.59
N TYR A 11 1.06 13.32 6.44
CA TYR A 11 0.38 13.15 5.16
C TYR A 11 -0.92 13.95 5.10
N PHE A 12 -1.54 14.02 3.92
CA PHE A 12 -2.87 14.58 3.73
C PHE A 12 -3.96 13.63 4.26
N ASP A 13 -5.17 14.15 4.45
CA ASP A 13 -6.34 13.37 4.88
C ASP A 13 -6.95 12.58 3.70
N VAL A 14 -6.13 11.78 3.05
CA VAL A 14 -6.48 10.93 1.90
C VAL A 14 -5.76 9.58 1.99
N ASN A 15 -6.26 8.57 1.29
CA ASN A 15 -5.59 7.28 1.25
C ASN A 15 -4.28 7.34 0.44
N ALA A 16 -4.33 7.40 -0.85
CA ALA A 16 -3.20 7.49 -1.76
C ALA A 16 -1.89 6.86 -1.21
N ARG A 17 -0.74 7.51 -1.40
CA ARG A 17 0.58 6.96 -1.02
C ARG A 17 0.80 6.82 0.50
N GLY A 18 0.12 7.60 1.33
CA GLY A 18 0.17 7.46 2.79
C GLY A 18 -0.56 6.23 3.32
N CYS A 19 -1.49 5.70 2.55
CA CYS A 19 -2.33 4.55 2.92
C CYS A 19 -1.51 3.32 3.31
N ILE A 20 -0.50 2.99 2.50
CA ILE A 20 0.35 1.81 2.71
C ILE A 20 1.16 1.95 4.01
N ILE A 21 1.68 3.14 4.28
CA ILE A 21 2.46 3.40 5.50
C ILE A 21 1.57 3.29 6.74
N ARG A 22 0.34 3.81 6.69
CA ARG A 22 -0.66 3.65 7.76
C ARG A 22 -0.96 2.16 8.01
N ALA A 23 -1.22 1.41 6.93
CA ALA A 23 -1.51 -0.02 7.02
C ALA A 23 -0.33 -0.80 7.60
N LEU A 24 0.89 -0.50 7.17
CA LEU A 24 2.10 -1.17 7.65
C LEU A 24 2.33 -0.88 9.13
N LEU A 25 2.31 0.38 9.55
CA LEU A 25 2.52 0.76 10.95
C LEU A 25 1.44 0.19 11.87
N SER A 26 0.19 0.13 11.40
CA SER A 26 -0.92 -0.51 12.11
C SER A 26 -0.71 -2.03 12.21
N TYR A 27 -0.37 -2.69 11.11
CA TYR A 27 -0.12 -4.14 11.07
C TYR A 27 0.96 -4.59 12.05
N VAL A 28 2.09 -3.88 12.07
CA VAL A 28 3.22 -4.21 12.98
C VAL A 28 3.01 -3.70 14.40
N LYS A 29 1.85 -3.10 14.68
CA LYS A 29 1.49 -2.51 15.99
C LYS A 29 2.57 -1.56 16.50
N ALA A 30 3.11 -0.75 15.60
CA ALA A 30 4.10 0.26 15.97
C ALA A 30 3.49 1.33 16.89
N ASN A 31 4.33 1.96 17.70
CA ASN A 31 3.94 3.20 18.37
C ASN A 31 4.04 4.34 17.34
N TRP A 32 2.91 4.86 16.85
CA TRP A 32 2.91 5.86 15.80
C TRP A 32 1.76 6.86 15.89
N GLU A 33 1.95 8.00 15.24
CA GLU A 33 0.98 9.08 15.13
C GLU A 33 0.72 9.40 13.65
N ASN A 34 -0.56 9.55 13.27
CA ASN A 34 -0.96 10.07 11.98
C ASN A 34 -1.15 11.58 12.07
N LYS A 35 -0.16 12.34 11.61
CA LYS A 35 -0.24 13.81 11.59
C LYS A 35 -0.73 14.29 10.24
N VAL A 36 -2.02 14.61 10.18
CA VAL A 36 -2.63 15.19 9.00
C VAL A 36 -2.15 16.62 8.82
N ILE A 37 -1.76 16.95 7.58
CA ILE A 37 -1.40 18.32 7.16
C ILE A 37 -2.39 18.75 6.08
N GLU A 38 -3.00 19.91 6.28
CA GLU A 38 -3.85 20.51 5.26
C GLU A 38 -3.02 21.00 4.06
N TYR A 39 -3.59 20.90 2.84
CA TYR A 39 -2.85 21.22 1.62
C TYR A 39 -2.27 22.64 1.61
N ASN A 40 -3.06 23.64 2.02
CA ASN A 40 -2.59 25.02 2.06
C ASN A 40 -1.49 25.23 3.10
N ASP A 41 -1.62 24.58 4.26
CA ASP A 41 -0.59 24.62 5.29
C ASP A 41 0.71 23.95 4.80
N PHE A 42 0.59 22.82 4.11
CA PHE A 42 1.74 22.17 3.49
C PHE A 42 2.49 23.11 2.53
N VAL A 43 1.76 23.72 1.61
CA VAL A 43 2.37 24.62 0.59
C VAL A 43 3.06 25.82 1.25
N GLN A 44 2.44 26.41 2.26
CA GLN A 44 2.95 27.62 2.91
C GLN A 44 4.09 27.33 3.89
N ASN A 45 3.97 26.25 4.67
CA ASN A 45 4.78 26.07 5.86
C ASN A 45 5.74 24.88 5.83
N TYR A 46 5.58 23.91 4.92
CA TYR A 46 6.36 22.67 4.93
C TYR A 46 7.10 22.39 3.63
N LYS A 47 6.49 22.64 2.49
CA LYS A 47 6.96 22.23 1.16
C LYS A 47 8.40 22.65 0.86
N HIS A 48 8.81 23.82 1.33
CA HIS A 48 10.13 24.40 1.05
C HIS A 48 11.15 24.21 2.17
N LYS A 49 10.79 23.53 3.27
CA LYS A 49 11.71 23.18 4.34
C LYS A 49 12.50 21.92 3.97
N LYS A 50 13.66 22.08 3.36
CA LYS A 50 14.48 20.98 2.82
C LYS A 50 14.85 19.93 3.87
N GLU A 51 15.10 20.34 5.12
CA GLU A 51 15.42 19.42 6.21
C GLU A 51 14.25 18.52 6.60
N PHE A 52 13.01 19.00 6.44
CA PHE A 52 11.79 18.26 6.70
C PHE A 52 11.29 17.54 5.43
N CYS A 53 11.30 18.21 4.29
CA CYS A 53 10.63 17.79 3.07
C CYS A 53 11.57 17.94 1.85
N GLU A 54 12.55 17.05 1.76
CA GLU A 54 13.66 17.09 0.80
C GLU A 54 13.19 17.30 -0.65
N TYR A 55 12.11 16.61 -1.04
CA TYR A 55 11.56 16.65 -2.41
C TYR A 55 10.31 17.55 -2.55
N GLY A 56 9.94 18.29 -1.49
CA GLY A 56 8.73 19.12 -1.53
C GLY A 56 7.44 18.30 -1.67
N GLN A 57 7.40 17.07 -1.17
CA GLN A 57 6.29 16.13 -1.31
C GLN A 57 6.04 15.36 -0.01
N LEU A 58 4.78 14.99 0.24
CA LEU A 58 4.39 14.03 1.26
C LEU A 58 4.16 12.65 0.62
N PRO A 59 4.26 11.54 1.36
CA PRO A 59 4.42 11.43 2.82
C PRO A 59 5.85 11.70 3.30
N ILE A 60 5.94 12.11 4.58
CA ILE A 60 7.18 12.13 5.36
C ILE A 60 6.98 11.25 6.60
N LEU A 61 7.95 10.42 6.91
CA LEU A 61 8.01 9.65 8.15
C LEU A 61 9.12 10.21 9.04
N GLU A 62 8.74 10.71 10.21
CA GLU A 62 9.70 11.06 11.26
C GLU A 62 9.97 9.84 12.14
N TYR A 63 11.25 9.53 12.35
CA TYR A 63 11.69 8.45 13.19
C TYR A 63 13.09 8.75 13.75
N LYS A 64 13.24 8.69 15.06
CA LYS A 64 14.52 8.98 15.77
C LYS A 64 15.11 10.35 15.40
N GLY A 65 14.28 11.37 15.29
CA GLY A 65 14.70 12.72 14.93
C GLY A 65 15.17 12.91 13.48
N LYS A 66 14.90 11.93 12.62
CA LYS A 66 15.18 11.99 11.18
C LYS A 66 13.90 11.97 10.37
N TYR A 67 13.89 12.65 9.24
CA TYR A 67 12.79 12.67 8.29
C TYR A 67 13.12 11.79 7.07
N TYR A 68 12.24 10.86 6.78
CA TYR A 68 12.36 9.93 5.66
C TYR A 68 11.34 10.33 4.59
N SER A 69 11.82 10.52 3.37
CA SER A 69 11.03 10.92 2.21
C SER A 69 10.83 9.75 1.25
N GLN A 70 9.93 9.91 0.27
CA GLN A 70 9.56 8.95 -0.75
C GLN A 70 8.84 7.71 -0.21
N SER A 71 7.53 7.61 -0.51
CA SER A 71 6.67 6.55 0.03
C SER A 71 7.25 5.15 -0.18
N MET A 72 7.79 4.86 -1.37
CA MET A 72 8.39 3.56 -1.67
C MET A 72 9.62 3.29 -0.80
N ALA A 73 10.52 4.27 -0.63
CA ALA A 73 11.68 4.11 0.22
C ALA A 73 11.29 3.90 1.70
N ILE A 74 10.27 4.62 2.17
CA ILE A 74 9.73 4.47 3.53
C ILE A 74 9.17 3.06 3.75
N ILE A 75 8.33 2.55 2.85
CA ILE A 75 7.73 1.22 3.01
C ILE A 75 8.77 0.10 2.91
N LEU A 76 9.77 0.22 2.04
CA LEU A 76 10.88 -0.74 1.95
C LEU A 76 11.74 -0.72 3.21
N PHE A 77 12.06 0.47 3.74
CA PHE A 77 12.78 0.61 5.01
C PHE A 77 12.02 -0.07 6.16
N LEU A 78 10.72 0.19 6.29
CA LEU A 78 9.87 -0.44 7.30
C LEU A 78 9.70 -1.95 7.03
N GLY A 79 9.50 -2.35 5.78
CA GLY A 79 9.39 -3.75 5.38
C GLY A 79 10.60 -4.59 5.79
N LYS A 80 11.81 -4.08 5.55
CA LYS A 80 13.06 -4.72 6.00
C LYS A 80 13.17 -4.72 7.53
N LYS A 81 12.88 -3.60 8.17
CA LYS A 81 12.94 -3.49 9.64
C LYS A 81 12.04 -4.47 10.37
N TYR A 82 10.87 -4.78 9.80
CA TYR A 82 9.88 -5.67 10.40
C TYR A 82 9.81 -7.07 9.78
N ASN A 83 10.84 -7.46 9.01
CA ASN A 83 10.96 -8.77 8.37
C ASN A 83 9.75 -9.14 7.47
N LEU A 84 9.29 -8.18 6.67
CA LEU A 84 8.16 -8.33 5.74
C LEU A 84 8.60 -8.52 4.28
N MET A 85 9.91 -8.73 4.04
CA MET A 85 10.50 -8.84 2.70
C MET A 85 10.78 -10.29 2.26
N GLY A 86 10.19 -11.28 2.94
CA GLY A 86 10.48 -12.69 2.69
C GLY A 86 11.68 -13.20 3.49
N ASP A 87 11.99 -14.47 3.33
CA ASP A 87 13.03 -15.18 4.10
C ASP A 87 14.30 -15.47 3.25
N ASN A 88 14.27 -15.21 1.94
CA ASN A 88 15.38 -15.43 1.01
C ASN A 88 15.32 -14.43 -0.17
N GLU A 89 16.35 -14.45 -1.01
CA GLU A 89 16.50 -13.50 -2.13
C GLU A 89 15.42 -13.65 -3.20
N ASP A 90 14.95 -14.85 -3.47
CA ASP A 90 13.90 -15.11 -4.46
C ASP A 90 12.56 -14.54 -3.99
N GLU A 91 12.24 -14.70 -2.71
CA GLU A 91 11.05 -14.12 -2.11
C GLU A 91 11.14 -12.59 -2.04
N GLU A 92 12.30 -12.04 -1.65
CA GLU A 92 12.53 -10.58 -1.68
C GLU A 92 12.36 -10.04 -3.10
N TYR A 93 12.88 -10.74 -4.11
CA TYR A 93 12.70 -10.36 -5.51
C TYR A 93 11.23 -10.36 -5.92
N GLU A 94 10.48 -11.42 -5.59
CA GLU A 94 9.07 -11.53 -5.96
C GLU A 94 8.21 -10.44 -5.27
N ILE A 95 8.50 -10.14 -4.01
CA ILE A 95 7.85 -9.03 -3.30
C ILE A 95 8.15 -7.70 -4.00
N ASN A 96 9.42 -7.41 -4.30
CA ASN A 96 9.82 -6.19 -5.00
C ASN A 96 9.20 -6.09 -6.40
N ASN A 97 9.12 -7.20 -7.13
CA ASN A 97 8.46 -7.28 -8.43
C ASN A 97 6.98 -6.88 -8.34
N LEU A 98 6.26 -7.40 -7.34
CA LEU A 98 4.87 -7.01 -7.08
C LEU A 98 4.75 -5.53 -6.73
N LEU A 99 5.59 -5.02 -5.82
CA LEU A 99 5.58 -3.61 -5.43
C LEU A 99 5.80 -2.67 -6.63
N CYS A 100 6.79 -2.97 -7.48
CA CYS A 100 7.02 -2.21 -8.70
C CYS A 100 5.82 -2.25 -9.64
N SER A 101 5.21 -3.43 -9.81
CA SER A 101 4.04 -3.57 -10.67
C SER A 101 2.80 -2.83 -10.14
N PHE A 102 2.64 -2.72 -8.82
CA PHE A 102 1.59 -1.89 -8.22
C PHE A 102 1.82 -0.40 -8.51
N GLU A 103 3.08 0.07 -8.49
CA GLU A 103 3.42 1.44 -8.86
C GLU A 103 3.15 1.74 -10.35
N ASP A 104 3.22 0.76 -11.24
CA ASP A 104 2.89 0.92 -12.66
C ASP A 104 1.41 1.24 -12.93
N ILE A 105 0.52 0.78 -12.04
CA ILE A 105 -0.92 1.03 -12.16
C ILE A 105 -1.41 2.17 -11.28
N PHE A 106 -0.65 2.54 -10.25
CA PHE A 106 -1.05 3.60 -9.32
C PHE A 106 -1.39 4.94 -10.00
N PRO A 107 -0.60 5.47 -10.96
CA PRO A 107 -0.91 6.73 -11.62
C PRO A 107 -2.21 6.70 -12.42
N LEU A 108 -2.64 5.51 -12.85
CA LEU A 108 -3.86 5.36 -13.66
C LEU A 108 -5.13 5.71 -12.90
N ILE A 109 -5.10 5.66 -11.55
CA ILE A 109 -6.26 6.03 -10.72
C ILE A 109 -6.62 7.48 -10.91
N HIS A 110 -5.61 8.33 -10.97
CA HIS A 110 -5.75 9.78 -11.06
C HIS A 110 -5.89 10.30 -12.48
N ASP A 111 -5.71 9.44 -13.49
CA ASP A 111 -5.89 9.82 -14.88
C ASP A 111 -7.39 9.98 -15.20
N GLN A 112 -7.82 11.22 -15.30
CA GLN A 112 -9.21 11.58 -15.65
C GLN A 112 -9.41 11.79 -17.16
N ASN A 113 -8.39 11.53 -17.97
CA ASN A 113 -8.50 11.68 -19.43
C ASN A 113 -9.48 10.64 -20.01
N GLN A 114 -10.64 11.13 -20.45
CA GLN A 114 -11.70 10.28 -21.00
C GLN A 114 -11.30 9.58 -22.31
N GLU A 115 -10.43 10.19 -23.12
CA GLU A 115 -9.94 9.59 -24.38
C GLU A 115 -9.08 8.36 -24.12
N LYS A 116 -8.40 8.29 -22.95
CA LYS A 116 -7.56 7.18 -22.52
C LYS A 116 -8.27 6.18 -21.62
N LYS A 117 -9.56 6.38 -21.37
CA LYS A 117 -10.30 5.60 -20.37
C LYS A 117 -10.26 4.11 -20.67
N SER A 118 -10.54 3.69 -21.93
CA SER A 118 -10.50 2.27 -22.31
C SER A 118 -9.12 1.66 -22.07
N ALA A 119 -8.07 2.30 -22.58
CA ALA A 119 -6.69 1.82 -22.42
C ALA A 119 -6.26 1.72 -20.96
N LYS A 120 -6.72 2.65 -20.11
CA LYS A 120 -6.52 2.62 -18.65
C LYS A 120 -7.11 1.35 -18.05
N TYR A 121 -8.38 1.07 -18.30
CA TYR A 121 -9.06 -0.11 -17.76
C TYR A 121 -8.48 -1.42 -18.30
N GLU A 122 -8.13 -1.47 -19.59
CA GLU A 122 -7.44 -2.62 -20.19
C GLU A 122 -6.08 -2.90 -19.50
N LYS A 123 -5.29 -1.84 -19.25
CA LYS A 123 -4.02 -1.98 -18.53
C LYS A 123 -4.25 -2.52 -17.12
N VAL A 124 -5.19 -1.97 -16.37
CA VAL A 124 -5.50 -2.43 -15.01
C VAL A 124 -5.96 -3.89 -15.01
N ARG A 125 -6.89 -4.27 -15.92
CA ARG A 125 -7.35 -5.66 -16.06
C ARG A 125 -6.22 -6.63 -16.35
N ARG A 126 -5.29 -6.24 -17.23
CA ARG A 126 -4.11 -7.06 -17.53
C ARG A 126 -3.26 -7.32 -16.28
N TYR A 127 -3.02 -6.30 -15.46
CA TYR A 127 -2.25 -6.45 -14.21
C TYR A 127 -3.01 -7.30 -13.19
N PHE A 128 -4.30 -7.08 -13.03
CA PHE A 128 -5.12 -7.87 -12.09
C PHE A 128 -5.19 -9.34 -12.49
N LYS A 129 -5.24 -9.63 -13.80
CA LYS A 129 -5.14 -11.01 -14.29
C LYS A 129 -3.80 -11.65 -13.89
N ILE A 130 -2.69 -10.94 -14.07
CA ILE A 130 -1.36 -11.40 -13.66
C ILE A 130 -1.32 -11.65 -12.14
N TYR A 131 -1.89 -10.75 -11.35
CA TYR A 131 -1.93 -10.90 -9.89
C TYR A 131 -2.75 -12.11 -9.47
N GLU A 132 -3.91 -12.33 -10.09
CA GLU A 132 -4.74 -13.50 -9.79
C GLU A 132 -4.05 -14.80 -10.17
N GLU A 133 -3.39 -14.86 -11.34
CA GLU A 133 -2.61 -16.01 -11.78
C GLU A 133 -1.44 -16.31 -10.82
N LYS A 134 -0.69 -15.29 -10.39
CA LYS A 134 0.39 -15.43 -9.40
C LYS A 134 -0.15 -15.95 -8.06
N TYR A 135 -1.21 -15.36 -7.57
CA TYR A 135 -1.86 -15.77 -6.32
C TYR A 135 -2.34 -17.22 -6.39
N LEU A 136 -3.06 -17.61 -7.46
CA LEU A 136 -3.55 -18.98 -7.65
C LEU A 136 -2.40 -20.00 -7.78
N LYS A 137 -1.32 -19.63 -8.46
CA LYS A 137 -0.12 -20.46 -8.54
C LYS A 137 0.45 -20.71 -7.15
N HIS A 138 0.63 -19.66 -6.37
CA HIS A 138 1.14 -19.73 -5.00
C HIS A 138 0.25 -20.62 -4.10
N VAL A 139 -1.07 -20.42 -4.13
CA VAL A 139 -2.04 -21.22 -3.36
C VAL A 139 -1.95 -22.72 -3.74
N LYS A 140 -1.79 -23.03 -5.03
CA LYS A 140 -1.67 -24.41 -5.52
C LYS A 140 -0.37 -25.06 -5.06
N GLU A 141 0.75 -24.36 -5.15
CA GLU A 141 2.08 -24.85 -4.74
C GLU A 141 2.14 -25.09 -3.23
N ASN A 142 1.50 -24.24 -2.43
CA ASN A 142 1.48 -24.34 -0.96
C ASN A 142 0.31 -25.15 -0.39
N LYS A 143 -0.34 -25.99 -1.21
CA LYS A 143 -1.41 -26.92 -0.80
C LYS A 143 -2.57 -26.26 -0.03
N GLY A 144 -2.93 -25.04 -0.42
CA GLY A 144 -4.05 -24.32 0.18
C GLY A 144 -3.79 -23.76 1.58
N LYS A 145 -2.54 -23.71 2.01
CA LYS A 145 -2.18 -23.01 3.24
C LYS A 145 -2.18 -21.51 2.99
N LYS A 146 -3.15 -20.87 3.59
CA LYS A 146 -3.34 -19.41 3.70
C LYS A 146 -2.93 -18.50 2.53
N TYR A 147 -3.78 -17.61 2.28
CA TYR A 147 -3.95 -16.59 1.28
C TYR A 147 -2.92 -15.45 1.38
N TYR A 148 -1.69 -15.66 0.88
CA TYR A 148 -0.68 -14.60 0.76
C TYR A 148 -0.12 -14.57 -0.65
N PHE A 149 0.35 -13.40 -1.10
CA PHE A 149 0.74 -13.18 -2.48
C PHE A 149 2.00 -13.92 -2.91
N ALA A 150 3.03 -13.89 -2.07
CA ALA A 150 4.38 -14.30 -2.47
C ALA A 150 5.03 -15.29 -1.53
N ASN A 151 4.41 -15.61 -0.40
CA ASN A 151 5.00 -16.42 0.65
C ASN A 151 3.92 -17.07 1.52
N ASP A 152 4.31 -18.02 2.37
CA ASP A 152 3.47 -18.59 3.44
C ASP A 152 3.20 -17.62 4.59
N LYS A 153 3.78 -16.43 4.54
CA LYS A 153 3.66 -15.35 5.52
C LYS A 153 3.06 -14.11 4.89
N PHE A 154 2.46 -13.30 5.72
CA PHE A 154 2.01 -11.96 5.35
C PHE A 154 3.22 -11.06 5.11
N THR A 155 3.33 -10.48 3.93
CA THR A 155 4.47 -9.70 3.48
C THR A 155 4.11 -8.25 3.16
N LEU A 156 5.11 -7.47 2.78
CA LEU A 156 4.89 -6.10 2.33
C LEU A 156 4.02 -6.03 1.06
N ALA A 157 4.07 -7.06 0.18
CA ALA A 157 3.21 -7.13 -1.00
C ALA A 157 1.73 -7.25 -0.62
N ASP A 158 1.41 -8.03 0.41
CA ASP A 158 0.04 -8.20 0.93
C ASP A 158 -0.48 -6.90 1.53
N ILE A 159 0.34 -6.20 2.32
CA ILE A 159 -0.02 -4.90 2.90
C ILE A 159 -0.30 -3.87 1.80
N TYR A 160 0.57 -3.81 0.81
CA TYR A 160 0.43 -2.89 -0.31
C TYR A 160 -0.85 -3.17 -1.09
N PHE A 161 -1.05 -4.42 -1.47
CA PHE A 161 -2.24 -4.84 -2.20
C PHE A 161 -3.52 -4.58 -1.42
N GLY A 162 -3.58 -5.03 -0.17
CA GLY A 162 -4.74 -4.84 0.69
C GLY A 162 -5.08 -3.36 0.92
N ALA A 163 -4.09 -2.54 1.21
CA ALA A 163 -4.31 -1.12 1.51
C ALA A 163 -4.57 -0.29 0.27
N LEU A 164 -3.65 -0.31 -0.70
CA LEU A 164 -3.70 0.59 -1.84
C LEU A 164 -4.67 0.11 -2.91
N ILE A 165 -4.61 -1.15 -3.31
CA ILE A 165 -5.47 -1.67 -4.38
C ILE A 165 -6.94 -1.61 -3.95
N TYR A 166 -7.24 -1.90 -2.69
CA TYR A 166 -8.60 -1.73 -2.19
C TYR A 166 -9.09 -0.26 -2.31
N SER A 167 -8.23 0.71 -1.97
CA SER A 167 -8.60 2.13 -2.12
C SER A 167 -8.75 2.54 -3.59
N MET A 168 -7.94 1.96 -4.48
CA MET A 168 -8.04 2.17 -5.93
C MET A 168 -9.37 1.69 -6.52
N LEU A 169 -9.90 0.57 -6.06
CA LEU A 169 -11.14 -0.01 -6.59
C LEU A 169 -12.31 0.95 -6.49
N ASN A 170 -12.35 1.79 -5.47
CA ASN A 170 -13.38 2.83 -5.34
C ASN A 170 -13.37 3.84 -6.51
N SER A 171 -12.22 3.99 -7.17
CA SER A 171 -12.04 4.86 -8.35
C SER A 171 -12.16 4.12 -9.69
N LEU A 172 -12.11 2.79 -9.66
CA LEU A 172 -12.15 1.93 -10.84
C LEU A 172 -13.52 1.25 -11.01
N LYS A 173 -14.57 2.06 -11.09
CA LYS A 173 -15.99 1.62 -11.09
C LYS A 173 -16.38 0.64 -12.21
N GLU A 174 -15.58 0.54 -13.28
CA GLU A 174 -15.85 -0.38 -14.39
C GLU A 174 -15.22 -1.77 -14.21
N ILE A 175 -14.47 -1.98 -13.11
CA ILE A 175 -13.91 -3.30 -12.79
C ILE A 175 -14.83 -3.99 -11.80
N GLU A 176 -15.51 -5.01 -12.28
CA GLU A 176 -16.40 -5.85 -11.47
C GLU A 176 -15.59 -6.99 -10.83
N MET A 177 -14.89 -6.68 -9.72
CA MET A 177 -13.97 -7.62 -9.06
C MET A 177 -14.55 -9.01 -8.82
N GLU A 178 -15.81 -9.10 -8.40
CA GLU A 178 -16.49 -10.38 -8.12
C GLU A 178 -16.67 -11.25 -9.36
N LYS A 179 -16.79 -10.63 -10.55
CA LYS A 179 -16.96 -11.35 -11.81
C LYS A 179 -15.65 -11.57 -12.54
N GLU A 180 -14.80 -10.52 -12.59
CA GLU A 180 -13.60 -10.51 -13.42
C GLU A 180 -12.41 -11.15 -12.68
N PHE A 181 -12.32 -10.97 -11.34
CA PHE A 181 -11.18 -11.40 -10.51
C PHE A 181 -11.65 -11.95 -9.15
N PRO A 182 -12.43 -13.04 -9.13
CA PRO A 182 -13.07 -13.54 -7.92
C PRO A 182 -12.09 -13.96 -6.82
N GLU A 183 -10.91 -14.47 -7.19
CA GLU A 183 -9.93 -14.91 -6.20
C GLU A 183 -9.19 -13.72 -5.58
N LEU A 184 -8.88 -12.69 -6.35
CA LEU A 184 -8.37 -11.44 -5.78
C LEU A 184 -9.40 -10.75 -4.89
N LYS A 185 -10.69 -10.82 -5.25
CA LYS A 185 -11.75 -10.28 -4.39
C LYS A 185 -11.81 -10.99 -3.05
N LYS A 186 -11.74 -12.33 -3.04
CA LYS A 186 -11.68 -13.11 -1.79
C LYS A 186 -10.46 -12.74 -0.95
N LEU A 187 -9.30 -12.55 -1.59
CA LEU A 187 -8.08 -12.13 -0.93
C LEU A 187 -8.23 -10.76 -0.27
N LEU A 188 -8.82 -9.79 -0.96
CA LEU A 188 -9.10 -8.46 -0.42
C LEU A 188 -10.08 -8.49 0.76
N ASP A 189 -11.15 -9.31 0.65
CA ASP A 189 -12.11 -9.49 1.73
C ASP A 189 -11.47 -10.14 2.95
N PHE A 190 -10.57 -11.10 2.74
CA PHE A 190 -9.78 -11.72 3.80
C PHE A 190 -8.91 -10.66 4.51
N TYR A 191 -8.15 -9.83 3.77
CA TYR A 191 -7.33 -8.80 4.38
C TYR A 191 -8.15 -7.78 5.18
N LYS A 192 -9.37 -7.48 4.72
CA LYS A 192 -10.27 -6.55 5.41
C LYS A 192 -10.88 -7.14 6.66
N SER A 193 -11.22 -8.43 6.67
CA SER A 193 -11.94 -9.10 7.75
C SER A 193 -11.03 -9.77 8.78
N ASP A 194 -9.81 -10.17 8.40
CA ASP A 194 -8.86 -10.82 9.28
C ASP A 194 -8.05 -9.80 10.10
N ASN A 195 -7.43 -10.27 11.17
CA ASN A 195 -6.63 -9.47 12.09
C ASN A 195 -5.45 -8.75 11.42
N ALA A 196 -5.06 -9.14 10.20
CA ALA A 196 -3.93 -8.56 9.49
C ALA A 196 -4.10 -7.05 9.25
N LEU A 197 -5.16 -6.64 8.57
CA LEU A 197 -5.40 -5.21 8.25
C LEU A 197 -6.69 -4.66 8.87
N LYS A 198 -7.38 -5.43 9.71
CA LYS A 198 -8.65 -5.00 10.32
C LYS A 198 -8.53 -3.66 11.04
N GLU A 199 -7.53 -3.51 11.91
CA GLU A 199 -7.32 -2.26 12.65
C GLU A 199 -7.07 -1.07 11.73
N PHE A 200 -6.33 -1.27 10.64
CA PHE A 200 -6.10 -0.23 9.63
C PHE A 200 -7.43 0.22 9.01
N TYR A 201 -8.28 -0.70 8.58
CA TYR A 201 -9.56 -0.35 7.96
C TYR A 201 -10.53 0.32 8.92
N GLU A 202 -10.53 -0.08 10.19
CA GLU A 202 -11.42 0.50 11.21
C GLU A 202 -11.01 1.90 11.66
N LYS A 203 -9.71 2.19 11.72
CA LYS A 203 -9.20 3.41 12.35
C LYS A 203 -8.53 4.40 11.39
N TYR A 204 -7.86 3.89 10.35
CA TYR A 204 -6.95 4.71 9.55
C TYR A 204 -7.27 4.74 8.06
N TYR A 205 -8.21 3.90 7.63
CA TYR A 205 -8.69 3.95 6.26
C TYR A 205 -9.64 5.13 6.10
N ILE A 206 -9.33 6.00 5.13
CA ILE A 206 -10.08 7.21 4.88
C ILE A 206 -11.07 6.95 3.76
N ASN A 207 -12.37 7.11 4.03
CA ASN A 207 -13.42 6.93 3.03
C ASN A 207 -13.55 8.12 2.07
N SER A 208 -12.57 9.00 2.01
CA SER A 208 -12.56 10.11 1.06
C SER A 208 -12.19 9.59 -0.34
N ILE A 209 -13.05 9.87 -1.28
CA ILE A 209 -12.73 9.87 -2.71
C ILE A 209 -12.14 11.26 -2.95
N PHE A 210 -11.00 11.36 -3.65
CA PHE A 210 -10.41 12.64 -4.04
C PHE A 210 -11.42 13.56 -4.72
#